data_0d498adf1d8505c0e886fd6d3fde3621
#
_entry.id   0d498adf1d8505c0e886fd6d3fde3621
#
_cell.length_a   1.000
_cell.length_b   1.000
_cell.length_c   1.000
_cell.angle_alpha   90.00
_cell.angle_beta   90.00
_cell.angle_gamma   90.00
#
_symmetry.space_group_name_H-M   'P 1'
#
loop_
_entity.id
_entity.type
_entity.pdbx_description
1 polymer ?
#
loop_
_entity_poly.entity_id
_entity_poly.type
_entity_poly.pdbx_seq_one_letter_code
_entity_poly.pdbx_strand_id
1 'polypeptide(L)'
;MNIRKRYTKVCLFLWVLGMCFAAHPLHAQSVIPVPLKIEQGTGSFLLSEKTKLYTNIQGGEARLLESYLQALPVHLKKGKKKDTQNVLSLLITEKSEQLPSPESYTLSVTPERILIRATSGAGLFYGIQTLLQLSQPSGTGYSIA
;
A
#
# COMPACT_ATOMS: atom_id res chain seq x y z
N MET A 1 -40.28 -40.03 -27.64
CA MET A 1 -41.00 -39.20 -26.68
C MET A 1 -40.11 -38.92 -25.47
N ASN A 2 -39.87 -37.65 -25.09
CA ASN A 2 -39.18 -37.16 -23.87
C ASN A 2 -37.65 -37.11 -23.78
N ILE A 3 -36.90 -37.14 -24.83
CA ILE A 3 -35.45 -36.93 -24.76
C ILE A 3 -35.13 -35.40 -24.62
N ARG A 4 -35.86 -34.52 -25.30
CA ARG A 4 -35.66 -33.04 -25.22
C ARG A 4 -35.82 -32.44 -23.80
N LYS A 5 -36.76 -32.95 -22.99
CA LYS A 5 -36.99 -32.44 -21.61
C LYS A 5 -35.88 -32.81 -20.61
N ARG A 6 -35.07 -33.82 -20.89
CA ARG A 6 -33.97 -34.25 -20.00
C ARG A 6 -32.72 -33.36 -20.22
N TYR A 7 -32.45 -32.97 -21.43
CA TYR A 7 -31.28 -32.07 -21.73
C TYR A 7 -31.48 -30.66 -21.24
N THR A 8 -32.72 -30.12 -21.27
CA THR A 8 -33.01 -28.78 -20.73
C THR A 8 -32.75 -28.70 -19.22
N LYS A 9 -33.05 -29.73 -18.44
CA LYS A 9 -32.78 -29.76 -17.00
C LYS A 9 -31.29 -29.92 -16.69
N VAL A 10 -30.56 -30.70 -17.49
CA VAL A 10 -29.12 -30.90 -17.33
C VAL A 10 -28.34 -29.61 -17.70
N CYS A 11 -28.72 -28.92 -18.78
CA CYS A 11 -28.14 -27.65 -19.17
C CYS A 11 -28.41 -26.53 -18.14
N LEU A 12 -29.63 -26.49 -17.55
CA LEU A 12 -29.94 -25.51 -16.50
C LEU A 12 -29.15 -25.77 -15.23
N PHE A 13 -28.91 -27.04 -14.88
CA PHE A 13 -28.11 -27.40 -13.69
C PHE A 13 -26.62 -27.07 -13.87
N LEU A 14 -26.07 -27.27 -15.06
CA LEU A 14 -24.70 -26.89 -15.40
C LEU A 14 -24.53 -25.37 -15.44
N TRP A 15 -25.55 -24.61 -15.84
CA TRP A 15 -25.50 -23.14 -15.87
C TRP A 15 -25.52 -22.55 -14.45
N VAL A 16 -26.30 -23.13 -13.53
CA VAL A 16 -26.33 -22.73 -12.10
C VAL A 16 -25.03 -23.11 -11.39
N LEU A 17 -24.40 -24.24 -11.74
CA LEU A 17 -23.11 -24.65 -11.17
C LEU A 17 -21.96 -23.74 -11.63
N GLY A 18 -22.04 -23.19 -12.84
CA GLY A 18 -21.04 -22.23 -13.38
C GLY A 18 -21.05 -20.86 -12.71
N MET A 19 -22.18 -20.45 -12.10
CA MET A 19 -22.32 -19.15 -11.45
C MET A 19 -21.74 -19.07 -10.03
N CYS A 20 -21.43 -20.23 -9.41
CA CYS A 20 -20.89 -20.28 -8.03
C CYS A 20 -19.37 -20.08 -7.92
N PHE A 21 -18.62 -19.91 -9.03
CA PHE A 21 -17.15 -19.85 -9.00
C PHE A 21 -16.55 -18.44 -9.11
N ALA A 22 -17.36 -17.39 -9.00
CA ALA A 22 -16.85 -16.02 -8.91
C ALA A 22 -16.69 -15.53 -7.46
N ALA A 23 -16.24 -16.40 -6.55
CA ALA A 23 -15.72 -15.97 -5.26
C ALA A 23 -14.34 -15.35 -5.48
N HIS A 24 -14.29 -14.03 -5.67
CA HIS A 24 -13.04 -13.29 -5.63
C HIS A 24 -12.50 -13.44 -4.21
N PRO A 25 -11.27 -13.95 -4.02
CA PRO A 25 -10.67 -13.94 -2.70
C PRO A 25 -10.51 -12.49 -2.26
N LEU A 26 -11.28 -12.08 -1.25
CA LEU A 26 -10.99 -10.89 -0.47
C LEU A 26 -9.65 -11.15 0.23
N HIS A 27 -8.56 -10.67 -0.36
CA HIS A 27 -7.27 -10.65 0.29
C HIS A 27 -7.37 -9.61 1.40
N ALA A 28 -7.73 -10.05 2.60
CA ALA A 28 -7.56 -9.26 3.79
C ALA A 28 -6.04 -9.14 4.01
N GLN A 29 -5.46 -8.01 3.63
CA GLN A 29 -4.07 -7.69 3.96
C GLN A 29 -4.01 -7.46 5.48
N SER A 30 -3.49 -8.43 6.22
CA SER A 30 -3.24 -8.25 7.65
C SER A 30 -1.90 -7.54 7.83
N VAL A 31 -1.96 -6.26 8.14
CA VAL A 31 -0.79 -5.45 8.51
C VAL A 31 -0.49 -5.66 10.00
N ILE A 32 0.78 -5.89 10.36
CA ILE A 32 1.21 -6.08 11.74
C ILE A 32 2.25 -4.99 12.11
N PRO A 33 2.03 -4.19 13.15
CA PRO A 33 0.85 -4.14 14.03
C PRO A 33 -0.41 -3.66 13.31
N VAL A 34 -1.58 -4.10 13.77
CA VAL A 34 -2.86 -3.73 13.17
C VAL A 34 -3.06 -2.22 13.28
N PRO A 35 -3.27 -1.50 12.17
CA PRO A 35 -3.55 -0.08 12.22
C PRO A 35 -4.84 0.22 12.99
N LEU A 36 -4.87 1.33 13.75
CA LEU A 36 -6.07 1.77 14.46
C LEU A 36 -7.23 2.11 13.50
N LYS A 37 -6.90 2.58 12.31
CA LYS A 37 -7.87 2.92 11.27
C LYS A 37 -7.28 2.64 9.90
N ILE A 38 -8.06 1.98 9.05
CA ILE A 38 -7.77 1.80 7.63
C ILE A 38 -8.95 2.38 6.84
N GLU A 39 -8.67 3.26 5.92
CA GLU A 39 -9.62 3.74 4.92
C GLU A 39 -9.13 3.28 3.55
N GLN A 40 -9.93 2.48 2.87
CA GLN A 40 -9.59 1.99 1.55
C GLN A 40 -9.94 3.05 0.50
N GLY A 41 -8.94 3.52 -0.23
CA GLY A 41 -9.09 4.40 -1.39
C GLY A 41 -9.28 3.61 -2.69
N THR A 42 -9.27 4.33 -3.80
CA THR A 42 -9.28 3.74 -5.15
C THR A 42 -7.93 3.94 -5.84
N GLY A 43 -7.48 2.91 -6.56
CA GLY A 43 -6.22 2.93 -7.31
C GLY A 43 -5.04 2.41 -6.51
N SER A 44 -3.89 2.36 -7.17
CA SER A 44 -2.63 1.88 -6.58
C SER A 44 -1.47 2.78 -7.00
N PHE A 45 -0.43 2.84 -6.18
CA PHE A 45 0.83 3.51 -6.50
C PHE A 45 1.84 2.47 -7.01
N LEU A 46 2.53 2.78 -8.11
CA LEU A 46 3.63 1.96 -8.60
C LEU A 46 4.98 2.50 -8.07
N LEU A 47 5.52 1.84 -7.05
CA LEU A 47 6.85 2.11 -6.53
C LEU A 47 7.89 1.51 -7.48
N SER A 48 8.75 2.33 -8.07
CA SER A 48 9.74 1.94 -9.07
C SER A 48 10.99 2.83 -8.99
N GLU A 49 12.02 2.54 -9.77
CA GLU A 49 13.23 3.38 -9.89
C GLU A 49 12.95 4.81 -10.37
N LYS A 50 11.76 5.08 -10.90
CA LYS A 50 11.32 6.44 -11.27
C LYS A 50 10.78 7.21 -10.07
N THR A 51 10.45 6.53 -8.97
CA THR A 51 9.90 7.15 -7.76
C THR A 51 10.95 7.99 -7.07
N LYS A 52 10.55 9.19 -6.65
CA LYS A 52 11.39 10.14 -5.92
C LYS A 52 11.14 10.00 -4.43
N LEU A 53 12.19 10.10 -3.63
CA LEU A 53 12.10 10.16 -2.18
C LEU A 53 12.29 11.62 -1.72
N TYR A 54 11.31 12.14 -1.00
CA TYR A 54 11.41 13.40 -0.29
C TYR A 54 11.29 13.21 1.22
N THR A 55 12.15 13.85 2.00
CA THR A 55 12.05 13.90 3.45
C THR A 55 12.44 15.30 3.96
N ASN A 56 11.84 15.72 5.08
CA ASN A 56 12.23 16.92 5.81
C ASN A 56 13.20 16.62 6.96
N ILE A 57 13.65 15.37 7.09
CA ILE A 57 14.57 14.94 8.15
C ILE A 57 16.01 15.23 7.73
N GLN A 58 16.83 15.60 8.70
CA GLN A 58 18.24 15.90 8.51
C GLN A 58 19.11 15.16 9.55
N GLY A 59 20.41 15.04 9.27
CA GLY A 59 21.38 14.46 10.20
C GLY A 59 21.34 12.95 10.32
N GLY A 60 21.59 12.43 11.53
CA GLY A 60 21.70 10.99 11.81
C GLY A 60 20.42 10.20 11.56
N GLU A 61 19.27 10.79 11.88
CA GLU A 61 17.98 10.15 11.64
C GLU A 61 17.68 9.93 10.14
N ALA A 62 18.12 10.86 9.28
CA ALA A 62 17.98 10.70 7.84
C ALA A 62 18.74 9.47 7.34
N ARG A 63 19.96 9.25 7.81
CA ARG A 63 20.79 8.07 7.45
C ARG A 63 20.15 6.76 7.94
N LEU A 64 19.56 6.77 9.14
CA LEU A 64 18.87 5.61 9.65
C LEU A 64 17.64 5.28 8.81
N LEU A 65 16.86 6.28 8.40
CA LEU A 65 15.72 6.07 7.48
C LEU A 65 16.16 5.60 6.10
N GLU A 66 17.25 6.13 5.57
CA GLU A 66 17.83 5.64 4.31
C GLU A 66 18.21 4.17 4.40
N SER A 67 18.76 3.72 5.55
CA SER A 67 19.06 2.29 5.75
C SER A 67 17.81 1.40 5.78
N TYR A 68 16.70 1.89 6.34
CA TYR A 68 15.42 1.17 6.29
C TYR A 68 14.81 1.14 4.88
N LEU A 69 14.99 2.22 4.11
CA LEU A 69 14.55 2.29 2.73
C LEU A 69 15.38 1.41 1.78
N GLN A 70 16.61 1.03 2.16
CA GLN A 70 17.40 0.04 1.42
C GLN A 70 16.75 -1.36 1.44
N ALA A 71 15.85 -1.62 2.39
CA ALA A 71 15.02 -2.82 2.37
C ALA A 71 13.93 -2.77 1.27
N LEU A 72 13.62 -1.56 0.74
CA LEU A 72 12.82 -1.45 -0.48
C LEU A 72 13.64 -1.98 -1.66
N PRO A 73 13.09 -2.90 -2.44
CA PRO A 73 13.83 -3.52 -3.54
C PRO A 73 13.91 -2.62 -4.79
N VAL A 74 13.84 -1.30 -4.61
CA VAL A 74 13.98 -0.28 -5.65
C VAL A 74 14.84 0.88 -5.17
N HIS A 75 15.73 1.37 -6.03
CA HIS A 75 16.55 2.54 -5.74
C HIS A 75 15.76 3.82 -6.04
N LEU A 76 15.41 4.56 -4.99
CA LEU A 76 14.65 5.79 -5.10
C LEU A 76 15.55 6.96 -5.49
N LYS A 77 15.04 7.85 -6.35
CA LYS A 77 15.73 9.08 -6.73
C LYS A 77 15.49 10.18 -5.67
N LYS A 78 16.42 11.11 -5.53
CA LYS A 78 16.25 12.27 -4.63
C LYS A 78 15.08 13.14 -5.12
N GLY A 79 14.08 13.34 -4.28
CA GLY A 79 12.94 14.22 -4.50
C GLY A 79 13.10 15.61 -3.86
N LYS A 80 12.18 16.51 -4.21
CA LYS A 80 12.08 17.87 -3.68
C LYS A 80 10.71 18.08 -3.06
N LYS A 81 10.60 19.05 -2.13
CA LYS A 81 9.33 19.42 -1.46
C LYS A 81 8.19 19.71 -2.45
N LYS A 82 8.50 20.26 -3.62
CA LYS A 82 7.53 20.60 -4.66
C LYS A 82 7.06 19.43 -5.54
N ASP A 83 7.70 18.26 -5.40
CA ASP A 83 7.30 17.10 -6.19
C ASP A 83 5.95 16.57 -5.68
N THR A 84 4.97 16.49 -6.57
CA THR A 84 3.60 16.03 -6.28
C THR A 84 3.24 14.74 -6.98
N GLN A 85 4.07 14.33 -7.97
CA GLN A 85 3.84 13.16 -8.80
C GLN A 85 5.00 12.17 -8.65
N ASN A 86 4.64 10.88 -8.53
CA ASN A 86 5.57 9.77 -8.43
C ASN A 86 6.59 9.98 -7.29
N VAL A 87 6.10 10.28 -6.10
CA VAL A 87 6.92 10.64 -4.94
C VAL A 87 6.49 9.86 -3.70
N LEU A 88 7.46 9.33 -2.97
CA LEU A 88 7.36 8.87 -1.59
C LEU A 88 7.84 10.00 -0.68
N SER A 89 6.97 10.51 0.17
CA SER A 89 7.27 11.59 1.11
C SER A 89 7.26 11.07 2.55
N LEU A 90 8.36 11.29 3.28
CA LEU A 90 8.53 10.96 4.70
C LEU A 90 8.68 12.24 5.50
N LEU A 91 7.69 12.54 6.33
CA LEU A 91 7.63 13.84 7.03
C LEU A 91 7.51 13.66 8.53
N ILE A 92 8.41 14.32 9.27
CA ILE A 92 8.20 14.62 10.70
C ILE A 92 7.32 15.86 10.80
N THR A 93 6.26 15.76 11.61
CA THR A 93 5.27 16.81 11.87
C THR A 93 5.07 16.97 13.38
N GLU A 94 4.38 18.02 13.78
CA GLU A 94 3.97 18.22 15.17
C GLU A 94 2.92 17.20 15.59
N LYS A 95 2.76 17.00 16.90
CA LYS A 95 1.71 16.15 17.46
C LYS A 95 0.32 16.69 17.09
N SER A 96 -0.60 15.77 16.84
CA SER A 96 -1.99 16.05 16.53
C SER A 96 -2.87 14.92 17.09
N GLU A 97 -4.18 15.06 17.01
CA GLU A 97 -5.12 13.99 17.39
C GLU A 97 -4.87 12.69 16.60
N GLN A 98 -4.42 12.81 15.35
CA GLN A 98 -4.08 11.66 14.50
C GLN A 98 -2.70 11.07 14.83
N LEU A 99 -1.84 11.82 15.52
CA LEU A 99 -0.47 11.46 15.86
C LEU A 99 -0.20 11.72 17.35
N PRO A 100 -0.88 10.99 18.27
CA PRO A 100 -0.84 11.28 19.71
C PRO A 100 0.45 10.82 20.39
N SER A 101 1.20 9.89 19.81
CA SER A 101 2.41 9.31 20.41
C SER A 101 3.62 9.40 19.45
N PRO A 102 4.85 9.25 19.99
CA PRO A 102 6.05 9.20 19.14
C PRO A 102 6.07 8.05 18.14
N GLU A 103 5.35 6.97 18.39
CA GLU A 103 5.26 5.81 17.52
C GLU A 103 4.11 5.92 16.51
N SER A 104 3.23 6.92 16.67
CA SER A 104 2.11 7.14 15.77
C SER A 104 2.58 7.58 14.39
N TYR A 105 1.91 7.07 13.37
CA TYR A 105 2.10 7.49 11.99
C TYR A 105 0.77 7.50 11.24
N THR A 106 0.74 8.24 10.14
CA THR A 106 -0.27 8.13 9.10
C THR A 106 0.39 7.74 7.80
N LEU A 107 -0.22 6.79 7.07
CA LEU A 107 0.19 6.38 5.73
C LEU A 107 -0.96 6.67 4.77
N SER A 108 -0.69 7.45 3.74
CA SER A 108 -1.64 7.73 2.65
C SER A 108 -1.02 7.30 1.34
N VAL A 109 -1.75 6.48 0.59
CA VAL A 109 -1.36 6.01 -0.74
C VAL A 109 -2.39 6.53 -1.74
N THR A 110 -1.92 7.21 -2.78
CA THR A 110 -2.71 7.61 -3.95
C THR A 110 -1.95 7.22 -5.21
N PRO A 111 -2.59 7.17 -6.39
CA PRO A 111 -1.87 6.87 -7.64
C PRO A 111 -0.69 7.80 -7.92
N GLU A 112 -0.73 9.04 -7.39
CA GLU A 112 0.28 10.06 -7.62
C GLU A 112 1.42 10.02 -6.60
N ARG A 113 1.13 9.63 -5.34
CA ARG A 113 2.12 9.72 -4.27
C ARG A 113 1.81 8.80 -3.10
N ILE A 114 2.87 8.49 -2.35
CA ILE A 114 2.81 7.93 -1.01
C ILE A 114 3.26 9.02 -0.02
N LEU A 115 2.53 9.16 1.07
CA LEU A 115 2.84 10.11 2.13
C LEU A 115 2.80 9.41 3.49
N ILE A 116 3.95 9.39 4.19
CA ILE A 116 4.06 8.94 5.58
C ILE A 116 4.35 10.17 6.44
N ARG A 117 3.51 10.37 7.47
CA ARG A 117 3.71 11.42 8.49
C ARG A 117 3.83 10.77 9.86
N ALA A 118 4.72 11.28 10.68
CA ALA A 118 4.89 10.87 12.06
C ALA A 118 5.41 12.03 12.90
N THR A 119 5.43 11.90 14.22
CA THR A 119 6.01 12.90 15.12
C THR A 119 7.46 12.60 15.48
N SER A 120 7.97 11.43 15.10
CA SER A 120 9.34 10.99 15.35
C SER A 120 9.84 10.00 14.30
N GLY A 121 11.15 9.70 14.35
CA GLY A 121 11.76 8.65 13.53
C GLY A 121 11.18 7.26 13.78
N ALA A 122 10.75 6.95 15.03
CA ALA A 122 10.12 5.68 15.36
C ALA A 122 8.79 5.51 14.62
N GLY A 123 7.92 6.52 14.62
CA GLY A 123 6.67 6.48 13.86
C GLY A 123 6.90 6.34 12.37
N LEU A 124 7.90 7.03 11.80
CA LEU A 124 8.25 6.85 10.38
C LEU A 124 8.75 5.44 10.09
N PHE A 125 9.53 4.85 10.98
CA PHE A 125 9.95 3.46 10.85
C PHE A 125 8.76 2.51 10.75
N TYR A 126 7.77 2.63 11.64
CA TYR A 126 6.55 1.81 11.58
C TYR A 126 5.74 2.06 10.31
N GLY A 127 5.65 3.31 9.86
CA GLY A 127 5.01 3.65 8.59
C GLY A 127 5.71 2.99 7.39
N ILE A 128 7.05 2.94 7.37
CA ILE A 128 7.83 2.25 6.34
C ILE A 128 7.60 0.74 6.41
N GLN A 129 7.58 0.13 7.60
CA GLN A 129 7.30 -1.29 7.75
C GLN A 129 5.90 -1.65 7.21
N THR A 130 4.90 -0.81 7.47
CA THR A 130 3.56 -0.97 6.90
C THR A 130 3.58 -0.85 5.38
N LEU A 131 4.28 0.13 4.83
CA LEU A 131 4.45 0.28 3.39
C LEU A 131 5.06 -0.97 2.75
N LEU A 132 6.09 -1.56 3.37
CA LEU A 132 6.72 -2.79 2.90
C LEU A 132 5.74 -3.97 2.90
N GLN A 133 4.92 -4.10 3.95
CA GLN A 133 3.91 -5.17 4.04
C GLN A 133 2.79 -5.03 3.00
N LEU A 134 2.43 -3.81 2.62
CA LEU A 134 1.45 -3.51 1.59
C LEU A 134 2.00 -3.63 0.16
N SER A 135 3.33 -3.71 0.00
CA SER A 135 3.98 -3.74 -1.31
C SER A 135 3.89 -5.12 -1.94
N GLN A 136 3.30 -5.19 -3.13
CA GLN A 136 3.16 -6.42 -3.92
C GLN A 136 4.01 -6.31 -5.19
N PRO A 137 4.80 -7.34 -5.56
CA PRO A 137 5.55 -7.34 -6.81
C PRO A 137 4.65 -7.06 -8.02
N SER A 138 5.05 -6.13 -8.89
CA SER A 138 4.29 -5.73 -10.08
C SER A 138 5.23 -5.27 -11.20
N GLY A 139 5.45 -6.11 -12.20
CA GLY A 139 6.37 -5.82 -13.30
C GLY A 139 7.78 -5.52 -12.80
N THR A 140 8.29 -4.32 -13.10
CA THR A 140 9.61 -3.84 -12.70
C THR A 140 9.61 -3.07 -11.38
N GLY A 141 8.53 -3.16 -10.59
CA GLY A 141 8.36 -2.42 -9.34
C GLY A 141 7.41 -3.12 -8.38
N TYR A 142 6.80 -2.33 -7.50
CA TYR A 142 5.86 -2.80 -6.49
C TYR A 142 4.59 -1.97 -6.54
N SER A 143 3.45 -2.65 -6.59
CA SER A 143 2.13 -2.02 -6.46
C SER A 143 1.75 -1.94 -4.98
N ILE A 144 1.24 -0.80 -4.56
CA ILE A 144 0.72 -0.55 -3.21
C ILE A 144 -0.69 0.01 -3.38
N ALA A 145 -1.68 -0.67 -2.79
CA ALA A 145 -3.09 -0.30 -2.85
C ALA A 145 -3.63 0.02 -1.46
#